data_8d85db7c596d064ba2bb096b78004d16
#
_entry.id   8d85db7c596d064ba2bb096b78004d16
#
_cell.length_a   1.000
_cell.length_b   1.000
_cell.length_c   1.000
_cell.angle_alpha   90.00
_cell.angle_beta   90.00
_cell.angle_gamma   90.00
#
_symmetry.space_group_name_H-M   'P 1'
#
loop_
_entity.id
_entity.type
_entity.pdbx_description
1 polymer ?
#
loop_
_entity_poly.entity_id
_entity_poly.type
_entity_poly.pdbx_seq_one_letter_code
_entity_poly.pdbx_strand_id
1 'polypeptide(L)'
;MHPRPHLITLSILAGMYILTQVIIVPALPDLQSQFKTDYKTIQFTISGYLLAVALVNFIAGPLSDRYGRRTIMLIFFFIFMLGSVGCFLSETLSTFLFFRILQASSAAGLVLSRAIIGDISSEKETVKMLGLLSIAMGIAPSLAPLVGGIINDFFGAKQIFLFLSIVSIFLLFIIFYDLKETNFKQTEDIFAQIKSYPILLISMNFWLPTITFSLSFSIFGVFFIGGPFIASKVFNLTPTVTGFYLACPSLGYILGNVLVSRIANIVSTKRLMFWGSLLLTSGPICSLIFCISFFHPLCFYLPVLLMTFG
;
A
#
# COMPACT_ATOMS: atom_id res chain seq x y z
N MET A 1 -11.95 31.99 -3.98
CA MET A 1 -11.62 30.63 -4.47
C MET A 1 -10.56 30.07 -3.52
N HIS A 2 -10.86 28.98 -2.82
CA HIS A 2 -9.84 28.32 -2.01
C HIS A 2 -8.80 27.70 -2.94
N PRO A 3 -7.50 27.91 -2.70
CA PRO A 3 -6.46 27.30 -3.54
C PRO A 3 -6.54 25.79 -3.40
N ARG A 4 -6.90 25.13 -4.49
CA ARG A 4 -7.02 23.66 -4.55
C ARG A 4 -5.61 23.07 -4.65
N PRO A 5 -5.25 22.08 -3.82
CA PRO A 5 -3.99 21.37 -3.98
C PRO A 5 -3.98 20.61 -5.30
N HIS A 6 -2.79 20.41 -5.87
CA HIS A 6 -2.67 19.65 -7.11
C HIS A 6 -3.07 18.17 -6.88
N LEU A 7 -3.86 17.64 -7.79
CA LEU A 7 -4.29 16.23 -7.71
C LEU A 7 -3.10 15.26 -7.71
N ILE A 8 -2.02 15.61 -8.41
CA ILE A 8 -0.77 14.83 -8.43
C ILE A 8 -0.19 14.73 -7.01
N THR A 9 -0.16 15.83 -6.25
CA THR A 9 0.28 15.84 -4.85
C THR A 9 -0.53 14.86 -4.01
N LEU A 10 -1.86 14.95 -4.06
CA LEU A 10 -2.74 14.06 -3.32
C LEU A 10 -2.56 12.60 -3.73
N SER A 11 -2.34 12.33 -5.02
CA SER A 11 -2.11 10.99 -5.56
C SER A 11 -0.79 10.38 -5.08
N ILE A 12 0.29 11.17 -5.06
CA ILE A 12 1.59 10.71 -4.54
C ILE A 12 1.47 10.41 -3.05
N LEU A 13 0.87 11.33 -2.27
CA LEU A 13 0.70 11.15 -0.82
C LEU A 13 -0.14 9.90 -0.51
N ALA A 14 -1.22 9.67 -1.27
CA ALA A 14 -2.06 8.49 -1.11
C ALA A 14 -1.36 7.18 -1.46
N GLY A 15 -0.43 7.18 -2.43
CA GLY A 15 0.31 6.00 -2.85
C GLY A 15 1.48 5.63 -1.92
N MET A 16 1.92 6.55 -1.06
CA MET A 16 3.16 6.37 -0.27
C MET A 16 3.12 5.17 0.67
N TYR A 17 1.99 4.84 1.28
CA TYR A 17 1.94 3.70 2.20
C TYR A 17 2.14 2.37 1.46
N ILE A 18 1.56 2.23 0.26
CA ILE A 18 1.76 1.03 -0.57
C ILE A 18 3.21 0.96 -1.05
N LEU A 19 3.74 2.08 -1.56
CA LEU A 19 5.13 2.16 -1.98
C LEU A 19 6.07 1.75 -0.84
N THR A 20 5.89 2.31 0.36
CA THR A 20 6.71 2.01 1.54
C THR A 20 6.59 0.55 1.97
N GLN A 21 5.42 -0.06 1.80
CA GLN A 21 5.20 -1.47 2.11
C GLN A 21 5.94 -2.39 1.14
N VAL A 22 5.83 -2.11 -0.15
CA VAL A 22 6.19 -3.05 -1.21
C VAL A 22 7.65 -2.89 -1.67
N ILE A 23 8.23 -1.71 -1.53
CA ILE A 23 9.61 -1.43 -1.95
C ILE A 23 10.66 -2.31 -1.27
N ILE A 24 10.41 -2.72 -0.02
CA ILE A 24 11.34 -3.56 0.75
C ILE A 24 11.22 -5.06 0.45
N VAL A 25 10.16 -5.46 -0.24
CA VAL A 25 9.82 -6.87 -0.42
C VAL A 25 10.93 -7.68 -1.09
N PRO A 26 11.58 -7.22 -2.18
CA PRO A 26 12.71 -7.93 -2.77
C PRO A 26 13.95 -8.03 -1.87
N ALA A 27 14.08 -7.10 -0.91
CA ALA A 27 15.22 -7.00 0.00
C ALA A 27 15.05 -7.80 1.30
N LEU A 28 13.90 -8.44 1.52
CA LEU A 28 13.64 -9.20 2.76
C LEU A 28 14.68 -10.28 3.07
N PRO A 29 15.16 -11.09 2.09
CA PRO A 29 16.19 -12.08 2.35
C PRO A 29 17.53 -11.46 2.81
N ASP A 30 17.89 -10.30 2.27
CA ASP A 30 19.11 -9.58 2.62
C ASP A 30 18.99 -8.92 4.01
N LEU A 31 17.82 -8.33 4.31
CA LEU A 31 17.52 -7.84 5.65
C LEU A 31 17.53 -8.96 6.69
N GLN A 32 17.00 -10.15 6.36
CA GLN A 32 17.09 -11.33 7.21
C GLN A 32 18.55 -11.67 7.55
N SER A 33 19.41 -11.70 6.54
CA SER A 33 20.83 -12.00 6.69
C SER A 33 21.55 -10.92 7.49
N GLN A 34 21.25 -9.66 7.25
CA GLN A 34 21.83 -8.50 7.91
C GLN A 34 21.51 -8.45 9.40
N PHE A 35 20.25 -8.72 9.79
CA PHE A 35 19.82 -8.76 11.19
C PHE A 35 20.04 -10.12 11.84
N LYS A 36 20.63 -11.10 11.13
CA LYS A 36 20.92 -12.46 11.61
C LYS A 36 19.71 -13.13 12.27
N THR A 37 18.56 -13.04 11.61
CA THR A 37 17.28 -13.54 12.10
C THR A 37 16.71 -14.61 11.16
N ASP A 38 15.63 -15.27 11.55
CA ASP A 38 14.90 -16.19 10.68
C ASP A 38 13.91 -15.44 9.76
N TYR A 39 13.53 -16.10 8.67
CA TYR A 39 12.62 -15.48 7.69
C TYR A 39 11.22 -15.19 8.28
N LYS A 40 10.75 -16.01 9.20
CA LYS A 40 9.49 -15.81 9.90
C LYS A 40 9.50 -14.51 10.71
N THR A 41 10.60 -14.24 11.39
CA THR A 41 10.72 -13.03 12.22
C THR A 41 10.87 -11.77 11.35
N ILE A 42 11.65 -11.81 10.25
CA ILE A 42 11.77 -10.64 9.37
C ILE A 42 10.44 -10.28 8.69
N GLN A 43 9.52 -11.21 8.51
CA GLN A 43 8.18 -10.95 7.97
C GLN A 43 7.35 -9.99 8.84
N PHE A 44 7.65 -9.85 10.13
CA PHE A 44 7.03 -8.82 10.98
C PHE A 44 7.30 -7.40 10.47
N THR A 45 8.32 -7.21 9.65
CA THR A 45 8.56 -5.96 8.92
C THR A 45 7.39 -5.56 8.03
N ILE A 46 6.66 -6.53 7.47
CA ILE A 46 5.47 -6.29 6.64
C ILE A 46 4.21 -6.36 7.49
N SER A 47 4.02 -7.43 8.27
CA SER A 47 2.77 -7.64 9.01
C SER A 47 2.58 -6.60 10.14
N GLY A 48 3.65 -6.26 10.87
CA GLY A 48 3.62 -5.19 11.87
C GLY A 48 3.35 -3.81 11.26
N TYR A 49 3.95 -3.54 10.10
CA TYR A 49 3.66 -2.33 9.33
C TYR A 49 2.18 -2.25 8.93
N LEU A 50 1.60 -3.33 8.39
CA LEU A 50 0.18 -3.37 8.00
C LEU A 50 -0.76 -3.17 9.18
N LEU A 51 -0.45 -3.76 10.33
CA LEU A 51 -1.22 -3.53 11.55
C LEU A 51 -1.18 -2.05 11.96
N ALA A 52 0.00 -1.43 11.91
CA ALA A 52 0.15 -0.01 12.20
C ALA A 52 -0.57 0.88 11.16
N VAL A 53 -0.56 0.51 9.87
CA VAL A 53 -1.36 1.17 8.81
C VAL A 53 -2.84 1.14 9.15
N ALA A 54 -3.37 0.01 9.62
CA ALA A 54 -4.77 -0.10 10.03
C ALA A 54 -5.10 0.88 11.18
N LEU A 55 -4.22 0.98 12.19
CA LEU A 55 -4.38 1.91 13.31
C LEU A 55 -4.32 3.37 12.83
N VAL A 56 -3.37 3.70 11.96
CA VAL A 56 -3.26 5.06 11.38
C VAL A 56 -4.52 5.43 10.60
N ASN A 57 -5.03 4.52 9.76
CA ASN A 57 -6.27 4.76 9.01
C ASN A 57 -7.47 5.03 9.92
N PHE A 58 -7.50 4.39 11.09
CA PHE A 58 -8.59 4.57 12.05
C PHE A 58 -8.56 5.94 12.74
N ILE A 59 -7.36 6.47 13.04
CA ILE A 59 -7.20 7.70 13.83
C ILE A 59 -6.98 8.96 12.98
N ALA A 60 -6.41 8.82 11.76
CA ALA A 60 -6.01 9.95 10.94
C ALA A 60 -7.21 10.81 10.50
N GLY A 61 -8.36 10.20 10.19
CA GLY A 61 -9.61 10.88 9.85
C GLY A 61 -10.06 11.82 10.97
N PRO A 62 -10.48 11.28 12.13
CA PRO A 62 -10.94 12.08 13.26
C PRO A 62 -9.96 13.16 13.73
N LEU A 63 -8.66 12.85 13.75
CA LEU A 63 -7.64 13.84 14.10
C LEU A 63 -7.62 15.00 13.09
N SER A 64 -7.72 14.71 11.80
CA SER A 64 -7.71 15.74 10.76
C SER A 64 -9.01 16.55 10.71
N ASP A 65 -10.13 15.97 11.13
CA ASP A 65 -11.40 16.69 11.25
C ASP A 65 -11.35 17.73 12.38
N ARG A 66 -10.59 17.45 13.45
CA ARG A 66 -10.43 18.35 14.58
C ARG A 66 -9.30 19.38 14.41
N TYR A 67 -8.13 18.92 13.98
CA TYR A 67 -6.90 19.75 13.98
C TYR A 67 -6.55 20.32 12.61
N GLY A 68 -7.35 20.00 11.58
CA GLY A 68 -7.14 20.43 10.21
C GLY A 68 -6.36 19.41 9.37
N ARG A 69 -6.72 19.34 8.08
CA ARG A 69 -6.15 18.38 7.10
C ARG A 69 -4.65 18.59 6.92
N ARG A 70 -4.25 19.85 6.70
CA ARG A 70 -2.85 20.23 6.46
C ARG A 70 -1.97 19.90 7.66
N THR A 71 -2.40 20.29 8.86
CA THR A 71 -1.62 20.09 10.09
C THR A 71 -1.35 18.61 10.33
N ILE A 72 -2.38 17.79 10.26
CA ILE A 72 -2.26 16.34 10.49
C ILE A 72 -1.44 15.68 9.38
N MET A 73 -1.59 16.07 8.11
CA MET A 73 -0.75 15.57 7.03
C MET A 73 0.74 15.83 7.29
N LEU A 74 1.10 17.06 7.69
CA LEU A 74 2.48 17.41 8.02
C LEU A 74 3.03 16.58 9.19
N ILE A 75 2.25 16.43 10.27
CA ILE A 75 2.66 15.65 11.44
C ILE A 75 2.93 14.18 11.06
N PHE A 76 2.00 13.56 10.34
CA PHE A 76 2.13 12.15 9.98
C PHE A 76 3.28 11.91 9.00
N PHE A 77 3.50 12.82 8.04
CA PHE A 77 4.63 12.70 7.12
C PHE A 77 5.97 13.04 7.80
N PHE A 78 5.98 13.88 8.82
CA PHE A 78 7.16 14.09 9.66
C PHE A 78 7.51 12.83 10.47
N ILE A 79 6.50 12.14 11.05
CA ILE A 79 6.68 10.85 11.71
C ILE A 79 7.18 9.79 10.71
N PHE A 80 6.67 9.78 9.48
CA PHE A 80 7.14 8.90 8.40
C PHE A 80 8.62 9.16 8.08
N MET A 81 9.04 10.41 8.02
CA MET A 81 10.44 10.80 7.83
C MET A 81 11.31 10.26 8.97
N LEU A 82 10.92 10.50 10.23
CA LEU A 82 11.64 9.98 11.40
C LEU A 82 11.72 8.45 11.39
N GLY A 83 10.62 7.77 11.04
CA GLY A 83 10.59 6.33 10.88
C GLY A 83 11.55 5.85 9.80
N SER A 84 11.64 6.55 8.67
CA SER A 84 12.53 6.19 7.56
C SER A 84 14.00 6.38 7.92
N VAL A 85 14.36 7.51 8.53
CA VAL A 85 15.72 7.77 9.05
C VAL A 85 16.08 6.75 10.12
N GLY A 86 15.16 6.46 11.05
CA GLY A 86 15.36 5.48 12.10
C GLY A 86 15.59 4.06 11.56
N CYS A 87 14.85 3.63 10.55
CA CYS A 87 15.07 2.34 9.89
C CYS A 87 16.49 2.27 9.25
N PHE A 88 16.92 3.33 8.59
CA PHE A 88 18.25 3.41 7.98
C PHE A 88 19.36 3.29 9.04
N LEU A 89 19.22 3.97 10.16
CA LEU A 89 20.20 3.98 11.25
C LEU A 89 20.15 2.76 12.18
N SER A 90 19.11 1.93 12.07
CA SER A 90 18.91 0.79 12.98
C SER A 90 19.99 -0.27 12.81
N GLU A 91 20.57 -0.70 13.92
CA GLU A 91 21.55 -1.78 13.99
C GLU A 91 20.94 -3.09 14.48
N THR A 92 19.84 -3.02 15.25
CA THR A 92 19.14 -4.19 15.79
C THR A 92 17.78 -4.35 15.13
N LEU A 93 17.29 -5.61 15.06
CA LEU A 93 15.97 -5.91 14.51
C LEU A 93 14.85 -5.21 15.30
N SER A 94 14.96 -5.14 16.62
CA SER A 94 13.93 -4.51 17.46
C SER A 94 13.80 -3.02 17.19
N THR A 95 14.91 -2.29 17.08
CA THR A 95 14.91 -0.86 16.72
C THR A 95 14.38 -0.65 15.32
N PHE A 96 14.77 -1.52 14.39
CA PHE A 96 14.27 -1.50 13.00
C PHE A 96 12.76 -1.69 12.94
N LEU A 97 12.20 -2.71 13.60
CA LEU A 97 10.76 -2.96 13.64
C LEU A 97 9.99 -1.81 14.30
N PHE A 98 10.53 -1.20 15.36
CA PHE A 98 9.93 -0.02 15.97
C PHE A 98 9.81 1.13 14.97
N PHE A 99 10.88 1.46 14.25
CA PHE A 99 10.85 2.52 13.25
C PHE A 99 9.99 2.16 12.02
N ARG A 100 9.86 0.86 11.69
CA ARG A 100 8.91 0.37 10.68
C ARG A 100 7.47 0.66 11.06
N ILE A 101 7.10 0.54 12.34
CA ILE A 101 5.77 0.91 12.84
C ILE A 101 5.55 2.43 12.65
N LEU A 102 6.54 3.27 12.94
CA LEU A 102 6.43 4.71 12.71
C LEU A 102 6.28 5.07 11.23
N GLN A 103 6.93 4.34 10.32
CA GLN A 103 6.76 4.53 8.87
C GLN A 103 5.32 4.32 8.40
N ALA A 104 4.50 3.54 9.11
CA ALA A 104 3.09 3.33 8.77
C ALA A 104 2.25 4.62 8.83
N SER A 105 2.77 5.68 9.46
CA SER A 105 2.15 7.02 9.44
C SER A 105 1.94 7.56 8.03
N SER A 106 2.70 7.12 7.03
CA SER A 106 2.47 7.42 5.61
C SER A 106 1.05 7.07 5.13
N ALA A 107 0.34 6.14 5.80
CA ALA A 107 -1.04 5.78 5.49
C ALA A 107 -2.04 6.92 5.68
N ALA A 108 -1.73 7.91 6.52
CA ALA A 108 -2.53 9.13 6.63
C ALA A 108 -2.67 9.85 5.28
N GLY A 109 -1.68 9.72 4.37
CA GLY A 109 -1.74 10.24 3.02
C GLY A 109 -2.96 9.77 2.24
N LEU A 110 -3.34 8.48 2.35
CA LEU A 110 -4.52 7.95 1.68
C LEU A 110 -5.82 8.50 2.27
N VAL A 111 -5.95 8.45 3.60
CA VAL A 111 -7.18 8.87 4.29
C VAL A 111 -7.43 10.35 4.07
N LEU A 112 -6.40 11.18 4.29
CA LEU A 112 -6.52 12.63 4.19
C LEU A 112 -6.69 13.10 2.74
N SER A 113 -6.01 12.47 1.77
CA SER A 113 -6.20 12.82 0.35
C SER A 113 -7.65 12.60 -0.09
N ARG A 114 -8.29 11.51 0.34
CA ARG A 114 -9.72 11.26 0.06
C ARG A 114 -10.62 12.29 0.74
N ALA A 115 -10.35 12.63 2.00
CA ALA A 115 -11.09 13.63 2.75
C ALA A 115 -10.94 15.02 2.09
N ILE A 116 -9.73 15.44 1.73
CA ILE A 116 -9.46 16.70 1.05
C ILE A 116 -10.22 16.78 -0.28
N ILE A 117 -10.22 15.70 -1.08
CA ILE A 117 -10.99 15.65 -2.33
C ILE A 117 -12.48 15.90 -2.05
N GLY A 118 -13.03 15.27 -0.99
CA GLY A 118 -14.41 15.52 -0.58
C GLY A 118 -14.69 16.95 -0.16
N ASP A 119 -13.71 17.60 0.52
CA ASP A 119 -13.86 18.98 1.02
C ASP A 119 -13.82 20.02 -0.12
N ILE A 120 -13.09 19.77 -1.23
CA ILE A 120 -12.82 20.78 -2.29
C ILE A 120 -13.60 20.57 -3.59
N SER A 121 -14.31 19.44 -3.76
CA SER A 121 -14.94 19.09 -5.02
C SER A 121 -16.43 18.84 -4.89
N SER A 122 -17.17 19.06 -5.98
CA SER A 122 -18.57 18.65 -6.10
C SER A 122 -18.68 17.12 -6.20
N GLU A 123 -19.85 16.56 -5.96
CA GLU A 123 -20.09 15.12 -5.97
C GLU A 123 -19.58 14.43 -7.26
N LYS A 124 -19.83 15.03 -8.43
CA LYS A 124 -19.36 14.51 -9.73
C LYS A 124 -17.84 14.60 -9.89
N GLU A 125 -17.23 15.71 -9.45
CA GLU A 125 -15.79 15.91 -9.49
C GLU A 125 -15.08 14.95 -8.50
N THR A 126 -15.66 14.71 -7.34
CA THR A 126 -15.15 13.77 -6.32
C THR A 126 -14.94 12.38 -6.92
N VAL A 127 -15.94 11.83 -7.61
CA VAL A 127 -15.85 10.51 -8.25
C VAL A 127 -14.68 10.45 -9.24
N LYS A 128 -14.53 11.49 -10.08
CA LYS A 128 -13.44 11.57 -11.06
C LYS A 128 -12.08 11.66 -10.38
N MET A 129 -11.93 12.51 -9.36
CA MET A 129 -10.67 12.70 -8.65
C MET A 129 -10.26 11.44 -7.85
N LEU A 130 -11.21 10.77 -7.19
CA LEU A 130 -10.96 9.50 -6.51
C LEU A 130 -10.57 8.38 -7.50
N GLY A 131 -11.14 8.37 -8.69
CA GLY A 131 -10.74 7.45 -9.76
C GLY A 131 -9.28 7.65 -10.19
N LEU A 132 -8.84 8.91 -10.39
CA LEU A 132 -7.45 9.23 -10.72
C LEU A 132 -6.49 8.89 -9.57
N LEU A 133 -6.89 9.14 -8.32
CA LEU A 133 -6.12 8.74 -7.14
C LEU A 133 -5.95 7.22 -7.08
N SER A 134 -6.97 6.45 -7.41
CA SER A 134 -6.91 4.98 -7.44
C SER A 134 -5.95 4.46 -8.52
N ILE A 135 -5.86 5.12 -9.68
CA ILE A 135 -4.88 4.79 -10.73
C ILE A 135 -3.45 4.99 -10.20
N ALA A 136 -3.18 6.12 -9.56
CA ALA A 136 -1.86 6.37 -8.97
C ALA A 136 -1.48 5.33 -7.91
N MET A 137 -2.45 4.91 -7.09
CA MET A 137 -2.26 3.83 -6.11
C MET A 137 -1.96 2.48 -6.77
N GLY A 138 -2.50 2.21 -7.96
CA GLY A 138 -2.22 1.00 -8.73
C GLY A 138 -0.80 0.96 -9.33
N ILE A 139 -0.21 2.13 -9.60
CA ILE A 139 1.15 2.23 -10.15
C ILE A 139 2.21 1.92 -9.09
N ALA A 140 2.00 2.32 -7.83
CA ALA A 140 2.97 2.15 -6.76
C ALA A 140 3.42 0.67 -6.57
N PRO A 141 2.52 -0.33 -6.50
CA PRO A 141 2.92 -1.74 -6.40
C PRO A 141 3.70 -2.26 -7.61
N SER A 142 3.52 -1.62 -8.79
CA SER A 142 4.24 -2.01 -10.01
C SER A 142 5.71 -1.57 -9.98
N LEU A 143 5.94 -0.34 -9.56
CA LEU A 143 7.27 0.27 -9.63
C LEU A 143 8.09 0.03 -8.36
N ALA A 144 7.45 -0.01 -7.19
CA ALA A 144 8.15 -0.07 -5.92
C ALA A 144 9.06 -1.31 -5.75
N PRO A 145 8.64 -2.55 -6.09
CA PRO A 145 9.54 -3.70 -5.97
C PRO A 145 10.75 -3.62 -6.90
N LEU A 146 10.55 -3.07 -8.10
CA LEU A 146 11.65 -2.90 -9.05
C LEU A 146 12.68 -1.89 -8.52
N VAL A 147 12.23 -0.73 -8.07
CA VAL A 147 13.08 0.30 -7.46
C VAL A 147 13.80 -0.25 -6.23
N GLY A 148 13.07 -0.96 -5.35
CA GLY A 148 13.63 -1.59 -4.16
C GLY A 148 14.68 -2.65 -4.49
N GLY A 149 14.42 -3.49 -5.48
CA GLY A 149 15.37 -4.50 -5.96
C GLY A 149 16.65 -3.88 -6.51
N ILE A 150 16.54 -2.85 -7.36
CA ILE A 150 17.70 -2.11 -7.90
C ILE A 150 18.51 -1.47 -6.77
N ILE A 151 17.86 -0.75 -5.85
CA ILE A 151 18.57 -0.12 -4.74
C ILE A 151 19.29 -1.18 -3.90
N ASN A 152 18.64 -2.31 -3.65
CA ASN A 152 19.23 -3.38 -2.85
C ASN A 152 20.44 -4.04 -3.53
N ASP A 153 20.36 -4.35 -4.82
CA ASP A 153 21.47 -4.96 -5.55
C ASP A 153 22.71 -4.06 -5.65
N PHE A 154 22.52 -2.76 -5.88
CA PHE A 154 23.64 -1.83 -6.10
C PHE A 154 24.16 -1.19 -4.81
N PHE A 155 23.31 -0.98 -3.83
CA PHE A 155 23.65 -0.19 -2.63
C PHE A 155 23.38 -0.92 -1.31
N GLY A 156 22.61 -2.01 -1.33
CA GLY A 156 22.24 -2.78 -0.15
C GLY A 156 20.87 -2.41 0.44
N ALA A 157 20.31 -3.32 1.24
CA ALA A 157 18.93 -3.26 1.71
C ALA A 157 18.61 -2.02 2.57
N LYS A 158 19.54 -1.57 3.41
CA LYS A 158 19.33 -0.36 4.24
C LYS A 158 19.18 0.93 3.43
N GLN A 159 19.76 0.99 2.24
CA GLN A 159 19.70 2.19 1.39
C GLN A 159 18.30 2.48 0.85
N ILE A 160 17.41 1.47 0.86
CA ILE A 160 15.98 1.68 0.59
C ILE A 160 15.38 2.67 1.59
N PHE A 161 15.79 2.59 2.86
CA PHE A 161 15.28 3.49 3.91
C PHE A 161 15.87 4.88 3.83
N LEU A 162 17.13 5.01 3.38
CA LEU A 162 17.73 6.31 3.03
C LEU A 162 16.97 6.95 1.87
N PHE A 163 16.67 6.21 0.82
CA PHE A 163 15.84 6.68 -0.30
C PHE A 163 14.47 7.16 0.19
N LEU A 164 13.78 6.38 1.03
CA LEU A 164 12.50 6.78 1.62
C LEU A 164 12.62 8.01 2.52
N SER A 165 13.75 8.20 3.21
CA SER A 165 14.02 9.41 4.01
C SER A 165 14.11 10.65 3.12
N ILE A 166 14.84 10.57 2.01
CA ILE A 166 14.95 11.67 1.04
C ILE A 166 13.58 11.99 0.43
N VAL A 167 12.84 10.96 0.02
CA VAL A 167 11.49 11.13 -0.52
C VAL A 167 10.57 11.78 0.51
N SER A 168 10.63 11.39 1.78
CA SER A 168 9.78 11.95 2.83
C SER A 168 10.07 13.44 3.08
N ILE A 169 11.33 13.85 3.04
CA ILE A 169 11.72 15.27 3.14
C ILE A 169 11.12 16.05 1.97
N PHE A 170 11.26 15.53 0.75
CA PHE A 170 10.71 16.17 -0.44
C PHE A 170 9.18 16.30 -0.37
N LEU A 171 8.49 15.24 0.13
CA LEU A 171 7.05 15.28 0.32
C LEU A 171 6.62 16.29 1.39
N LEU A 172 7.38 16.44 2.49
CA LEU A 172 7.11 17.48 3.47
C LEU A 172 7.17 18.88 2.85
N PHE A 173 8.16 19.15 1.98
CA PHE A 173 8.21 20.41 1.22
C PHE A 173 6.97 20.57 0.32
N ILE A 174 6.60 19.54 -0.44
CA ILE A 174 5.39 19.58 -1.29
C ILE A 174 4.14 19.86 -0.44
N ILE A 175 3.94 19.17 0.68
CA ILE A 175 2.80 19.38 1.56
C ILE A 175 2.79 20.82 2.08
N PHE A 176 3.96 21.33 2.49
CA PHE A 176 4.06 22.67 3.06
C PHE A 176 3.67 23.77 2.06
N TYR A 177 4.08 23.65 0.79
CA TYR A 177 3.84 24.67 -0.23
C TYR A 177 2.50 24.50 -0.96
N ASP A 178 2.11 23.28 -1.30
CA ASP A 178 0.94 23.00 -2.14
C ASP A 178 -0.34 22.78 -1.33
N LEU A 179 -0.23 22.11 -0.17
CA LEU A 179 -1.40 21.80 0.62
C LEU A 179 -1.76 22.96 1.55
N LYS A 180 -2.94 23.53 1.36
CA LYS A 180 -3.55 24.50 2.27
C LYS A 180 -4.65 23.83 3.09
N GLU A 181 -5.08 24.50 4.17
CA GLU A 181 -6.17 23.97 4.98
C GLU A 181 -7.47 23.94 4.16
N THR A 182 -8.17 22.81 4.21
CA THR A 182 -9.42 22.59 3.48
C THR A 182 -10.60 22.34 4.41
N ASN A 183 -10.33 21.97 5.68
CA ASN A 183 -11.39 21.76 6.67
C ASN A 183 -11.61 23.02 7.51
N PHE A 184 -12.60 23.82 7.13
CA PHE A 184 -13.03 25.02 7.88
C PHE A 184 -14.14 24.76 8.89
N LYS A 185 -14.74 23.54 8.85
CA LYS A 185 -15.78 23.12 9.82
C LYS A 185 -15.18 22.08 10.77
N GLN A 186 -14.33 22.54 11.67
CA GLN A 186 -13.71 21.64 12.64
C GLN A 186 -14.78 20.99 13.52
N THR A 187 -14.70 19.67 13.66
CA THR A 187 -15.60 18.90 14.54
C THR A 187 -15.02 18.91 15.95
N GLU A 188 -15.79 19.34 16.93
CA GLU A 188 -15.29 19.50 18.28
C GLU A 188 -15.05 18.17 19.02
N ASP A 189 -15.74 17.10 18.66
CA ASP A 189 -15.73 15.86 19.46
C ASP A 189 -15.25 14.63 18.67
N ILE A 190 -13.95 14.29 18.82
CA ILE A 190 -13.36 13.04 18.30
C ILE A 190 -14.03 11.81 18.92
N PHE A 191 -14.40 11.88 20.20
CA PHE A 191 -15.03 10.76 20.90
C PHE A 191 -16.42 10.45 20.36
N ALA A 192 -17.18 11.46 19.91
CA ALA A 192 -18.47 11.27 19.28
C ALA A 192 -18.33 10.50 17.95
N GLN A 193 -17.30 10.80 17.15
CA GLN A 193 -17.01 10.06 15.91
C GLN A 193 -16.62 8.60 16.21
N ILE A 194 -15.72 8.37 17.17
CA ILE A 194 -15.29 7.02 17.54
C ILE A 194 -16.46 6.20 18.11
N LYS A 195 -17.36 6.82 18.88
CA LYS A 195 -18.57 6.17 19.39
C LYS A 195 -19.56 5.72 18.30
N SER A 196 -19.49 6.28 17.10
CA SER A 196 -20.34 5.85 15.98
C SER A 196 -19.84 4.56 15.30
N TYR A 197 -18.57 4.17 15.46
CA TYR A 197 -18.00 2.98 14.82
C TYR A 197 -18.67 1.65 15.22
N PRO A 198 -19.06 1.41 16.48
CA PRO A 198 -19.80 0.19 16.84
C PRO A 198 -21.08 -0.04 16.04
N ILE A 199 -21.74 1.02 15.56
CA ILE A 199 -22.93 0.92 14.72
C ILE A 199 -22.60 0.22 13.38
N LEU A 200 -21.43 0.49 12.79
CA LEU A 200 -20.96 -0.19 11.59
C LEU A 200 -20.64 -1.66 11.84
N LEU A 201 -20.09 -1.99 13.02
CA LEU A 201 -19.72 -3.36 13.37
C LEU A 201 -20.91 -4.30 13.54
N ILE A 202 -22.13 -3.77 13.78
CA ILE A 202 -23.37 -4.56 13.89
C ILE A 202 -23.99 -4.79 12.50
N SER A 203 -23.61 -4.02 11.48
CA SER A 203 -24.22 -4.07 10.16
C SER A 203 -23.67 -5.20 9.28
N MET A 204 -24.54 -6.11 8.84
CA MET A 204 -24.17 -7.18 7.90
C MET A 204 -23.77 -6.62 6.52
N ASN A 205 -24.33 -5.50 6.12
CA ASN A 205 -23.99 -4.80 4.89
C ASN A 205 -22.56 -4.24 4.90
N PHE A 206 -21.99 -4.01 6.09
CA PHE A 206 -20.60 -3.64 6.27
C PHE A 206 -19.68 -4.87 6.21
N TRP A 207 -20.05 -5.97 6.90
CA TRP A 207 -19.16 -7.12 7.04
C TRP A 207 -18.98 -7.92 5.75
N LEU A 208 -20.05 -8.13 4.97
CA LEU A 208 -19.97 -8.97 3.77
C LEU A 208 -18.93 -8.45 2.75
N PRO A 209 -18.96 -7.17 2.29
CA PRO A 209 -17.93 -6.66 1.39
C PRO A 209 -16.57 -6.55 2.08
N THR A 210 -16.52 -6.24 3.38
CA THR A 210 -15.28 -6.12 4.13
C THR A 210 -14.52 -7.45 4.20
N ILE A 211 -15.22 -8.54 4.55
CA ILE A 211 -14.61 -9.88 4.62
C ILE A 211 -14.18 -10.33 3.23
N THR A 212 -15.01 -10.14 2.21
CA THR A 212 -14.66 -10.51 0.82
C THR A 212 -13.38 -9.79 0.38
N PHE A 213 -13.30 -8.47 0.58
CA PHE A 213 -12.11 -7.70 0.26
C PHE A 213 -10.88 -8.14 1.08
N SER A 214 -11.06 -8.37 2.39
CA SER A 214 -9.96 -8.76 3.28
C SER A 214 -9.37 -10.12 2.91
N LEU A 215 -10.23 -11.10 2.58
CA LEU A 215 -9.78 -12.41 2.12
C LEU A 215 -9.05 -12.31 0.78
N SER A 216 -9.58 -11.55 -0.17
CA SER A 216 -8.93 -11.31 -1.46
C SER A 216 -7.55 -10.66 -1.28
N PHE A 217 -7.46 -9.63 -0.43
CA PHE A 217 -6.22 -8.94 -0.13
C PHE A 217 -5.22 -9.82 0.62
N SER A 218 -5.70 -10.77 1.45
CA SER A 218 -4.84 -11.72 2.16
C SER A 218 -4.11 -12.67 1.22
N ILE A 219 -4.76 -13.14 0.14
CA ILE A 219 -4.13 -14.00 -0.88
C ILE A 219 -2.96 -13.23 -1.55
N PHE A 220 -3.19 -11.97 -1.89
CA PHE A 220 -2.16 -11.10 -2.41
C PHE A 220 -0.99 -10.90 -1.41
N GLY A 221 -1.33 -10.71 -0.12
CA GLY A 221 -0.36 -10.59 0.96
C GLY A 221 0.55 -11.82 1.09
N VAL A 222 -0.01 -13.03 1.03
CA VAL A 222 0.75 -14.29 1.07
C VAL A 222 1.76 -14.35 -0.08
N PHE A 223 1.36 -13.96 -1.28
CA PHE A 223 2.26 -13.93 -2.44
C PHE A 223 3.40 -12.93 -2.25
N PHE A 224 3.11 -11.70 -1.79
CA PHE A 224 4.14 -10.68 -1.58
C PHE A 224 5.08 -11.00 -0.43
N ILE A 225 4.62 -11.74 0.58
CA ILE A 225 5.46 -12.15 1.72
C ILE A 225 6.31 -13.38 1.37
N GLY A 226 5.71 -14.38 0.71
CA GLY A 226 6.36 -15.65 0.37
C GLY A 226 7.21 -15.60 -0.90
N GLY A 227 6.81 -14.77 -1.88
CA GLY A 227 7.44 -14.67 -3.19
C GLY A 227 8.95 -14.40 -3.15
N PRO A 228 9.45 -13.41 -2.39
CA PRO A 228 10.89 -13.13 -2.30
C PRO A 228 11.71 -14.29 -1.72
N PHE A 229 11.15 -15.01 -0.76
CA PHE A 229 11.81 -16.20 -0.22
C PHE A 229 11.96 -17.29 -1.29
N ILE A 230 10.90 -17.57 -2.04
CA ILE A 230 10.93 -18.53 -3.17
C ILE A 230 11.91 -18.04 -4.23
N ALA A 231 11.89 -16.74 -4.57
CA ALA A 231 12.82 -16.17 -5.55
C ALA A 231 14.28 -16.40 -5.15
N SER A 232 14.64 -16.09 -3.91
CA SER A 232 16.04 -16.16 -3.45
C SER A 232 16.49 -17.57 -3.10
N LYS A 233 15.65 -18.39 -2.43
CA LYS A 233 16.07 -19.71 -1.91
C LYS A 233 15.80 -20.86 -2.87
N VAL A 234 14.79 -20.75 -3.72
CA VAL A 234 14.41 -21.80 -4.66
C VAL A 234 14.97 -21.53 -6.06
N PHE A 235 14.82 -20.29 -6.52
CA PHE A 235 15.24 -19.91 -7.87
C PHE A 235 16.58 -19.17 -7.93
N ASN A 236 17.21 -18.85 -6.80
CA ASN A 236 18.48 -18.11 -6.70
C ASN A 236 18.48 -16.79 -7.49
N LEU A 237 17.35 -16.07 -7.51
CA LEU A 237 17.20 -14.80 -8.21
C LEU A 237 17.80 -13.65 -7.39
N THR A 238 18.35 -12.66 -8.11
CA THR A 238 18.79 -11.41 -7.49
C THR A 238 17.60 -10.56 -7.06
N PRO A 239 17.76 -9.62 -6.12
CA PRO A 239 16.72 -8.69 -5.69
C PRO A 239 16.10 -7.87 -6.84
N THR A 240 16.90 -7.41 -7.81
CA THR A 240 16.38 -6.71 -9.01
C THR A 240 15.46 -7.61 -9.84
N VAL A 241 15.89 -8.83 -10.13
CA VAL A 241 15.08 -9.79 -10.89
C VAL A 241 13.82 -10.18 -10.12
N THR A 242 13.94 -10.37 -8.80
CA THR A 242 12.78 -10.59 -7.90
C THR A 242 11.81 -9.41 -7.95
N GLY A 243 12.31 -8.18 -7.90
CA GLY A 243 11.51 -6.97 -8.02
C GLY A 243 10.75 -6.89 -9.36
N PHE A 244 11.41 -7.28 -10.46
CA PHE A 244 10.78 -7.35 -11.78
C PHE A 244 9.62 -8.35 -11.80
N TYR A 245 9.82 -9.56 -11.28
CA TYR A 245 8.76 -10.57 -11.20
C TYR A 245 7.61 -10.14 -10.29
N LEU A 246 7.89 -9.47 -9.18
CA LEU A 246 6.88 -8.95 -8.26
C LEU A 246 6.11 -7.75 -8.84
N ALA A 247 6.66 -7.06 -9.83
CA ALA A 247 5.96 -5.99 -10.55
C ALA A 247 4.93 -6.54 -11.54
N CYS A 248 5.14 -7.74 -12.10
CA CYS A 248 4.24 -8.35 -13.09
C CYS A 248 2.76 -8.44 -12.62
N PRO A 249 2.44 -8.88 -11.40
CA PRO A 249 1.06 -8.93 -10.91
C PRO A 249 0.31 -7.60 -10.99
N SER A 250 1.01 -6.48 -10.86
CA SER A 250 0.39 -5.16 -10.95
C SER A 250 -0.18 -4.85 -12.34
N LEU A 251 0.35 -5.48 -13.39
CA LEU A 251 -0.23 -5.39 -14.73
C LEU A 251 -1.61 -6.04 -14.77
N GLY A 252 -1.79 -7.20 -14.11
CA GLY A 252 -3.09 -7.83 -13.93
C GLY A 252 -4.08 -6.88 -13.25
N TYR A 253 -3.68 -6.26 -12.16
CA TYR A 253 -4.51 -5.28 -11.43
C TYR A 253 -4.92 -4.09 -12.31
N ILE A 254 -3.99 -3.50 -13.08
CA ILE A 254 -4.29 -2.39 -13.98
C ILE A 254 -5.27 -2.83 -15.08
N LEU A 255 -5.01 -3.96 -15.73
CA LEU A 255 -5.85 -4.50 -16.79
C LEU A 255 -7.25 -4.85 -16.28
N GLY A 256 -7.35 -5.46 -15.09
CA GLY A 256 -8.62 -5.77 -14.43
C GLY A 256 -9.44 -4.51 -14.16
N ASN A 257 -8.82 -3.47 -13.58
CA ASN A 257 -9.51 -2.19 -13.33
C ASN A 257 -9.97 -1.51 -14.63
N VAL A 258 -9.15 -1.53 -15.69
CA VAL A 258 -9.54 -0.98 -17.01
C VAL A 258 -10.72 -1.76 -17.59
N LEU A 259 -10.72 -3.09 -17.51
CA LEU A 259 -11.83 -3.90 -17.98
C LEU A 259 -13.10 -3.61 -17.19
N VAL A 260 -13.02 -3.67 -15.85
CA VAL A 260 -14.18 -3.41 -14.98
C VAL A 260 -14.75 -2.02 -15.22
N SER A 261 -13.92 -0.99 -15.40
CA SER A 261 -14.39 0.38 -15.67
C SER A 261 -15.21 0.48 -16.97
N ARG A 262 -14.92 -0.37 -17.97
CA ARG A 262 -15.64 -0.41 -19.24
C ARG A 262 -16.94 -1.18 -19.18
N ILE A 263 -16.99 -2.26 -18.39
CA ILE A 263 -18.14 -3.19 -18.38
C ILE A 263 -19.06 -3.01 -17.17
N ALA A 264 -18.67 -2.18 -16.18
CA ALA A 264 -19.45 -1.98 -14.94
C ALA A 264 -20.89 -1.48 -15.17
N ASN A 265 -21.14 -0.77 -16.29
CA ASN A 265 -22.48 -0.31 -16.66
C ASN A 265 -23.32 -1.38 -17.35
N ILE A 266 -22.70 -2.49 -17.80
CA ILE A 266 -23.36 -3.55 -18.58
C ILE A 266 -23.55 -4.80 -17.74
N VAL A 267 -22.62 -5.07 -16.83
CA VAL A 267 -22.61 -6.30 -16.01
C VAL A 267 -22.94 -5.95 -14.56
N SER A 268 -23.81 -6.73 -13.92
CA SER A 268 -24.16 -6.50 -12.52
C SER A 268 -22.95 -6.73 -11.59
N THR A 269 -22.85 -5.93 -10.52
CA THR A 269 -21.79 -6.01 -9.52
C THR A 269 -21.60 -7.43 -8.96
N LYS A 270 -22.72 -8.16 -8.72
CA LYS A 270 -22.66 -9.55 -8.25
C LYS A 270 -21.94 -10.49 -9.21
N ARG A 271 -22.16 -10.33 -10.53
CA ARG A 271 -21.48 -11.15 -11.55
C ARG A 271 -20.00 -10.78 -11.65
N LEU A 272 -19.67 -9.49 -11.57
CA LEU A 272 -18.28 -9.03 -11.55
C LEU A 272 -17.53 -9.61 -10.35
N MET A 273 -18.11 -9.55 -9.15
CA MET A 273 -17.53 -10.15 -7.94
C MET A 273 -17.33 -11.65 -8.07
N PHE A 274 -18.28 -12.36 -8.67
CA PHE A 274 -18.18 -13.83 -8.88
C PHE A 274 -17.03 -14.18 -9.83
N TRP A 275 -16.95 -13.54 -11.00
CA TRP A 275 -15.87 -13.80 -11.96
C TRP A 275 -14.51 -13.35 -11.43
N GLY A 276 -14.46 -12.21 -10.74
CA GLY A 276 -13.24 -11.74 -10.07
C GLY A 276 -12.75 -12.75 -9.03
N SER A 277 -13.62 -13.28 -8.17
CA SER A 277 -13.24 -14.27 -7.17
C SER A 277 -12.72 -15.57 -7.81
N LEU A 278 -13.30 -15.98 -8.94
CA LEU A 278 -12.87 -17.16 -9.67
C LEU A 278 -11.48 -16.97 -10.29
N LEU A 279 -11.20 -15.81 -10.87
CA LEU A 279 -9.89 -15.47 -11.40
C LEU A 279 -8.86 -15.35 -10.28
N LEU A 280 -9.20 -14.70 -9.17
CA LEU A 280 -8.35 -14.55 -8.00
C LEU A 280 -7.90 -15.91 -7.44
N THR A 281 -8.77 -16.91 -7.41
CA THR A 281 -8.45 -18.26 -6.92
C THR A 281 -7.73 -19.10 -7.97
N SER A 282 -8.01 -18.90 -9.25
CA SER A 282 -7.37 -19.66 -10.35
C SER A 282 -5.88 -19.36 -10.50
N GLY A 283 -5.45 -18.12 -10.26
CA GLY A 283 -4.05 -17.73 -10.37
C GLY A 283 -3.08 -18.58 -9.53
N PRO A 284 -3.25 -18.67 -8.20
CA PRO A 284 -2.42 -19.52 -7.35
C PRO A 284 -2.50 -21.01 -7.70
N ILE A 285 -3.67 -21.52 -8.12
CA ILE A 285 -3.83 -22.91 -8.53
C ILE A 285 -3.03 -23.19 -9.80
N CYS A 286 -3.13 -22.32 -10.81
CA CYS A 286 -2.33 -22.43 -12.03
C CYS A 286 -0.83 -22.33 -11.72
N SER A 287 -0.42 -21.42 -10.82
CA SER A 287 0.96 -21.31 -10.38
C SER A 287 1.48 -22.61 -9.78
N LEU A 288 0.69 -23.24 -8.91
CA LEU A 288 1.04 -24.53 -8.31
C LEU A 288 1.19 -25.63 -9.37
N ILE A 289 0.22 -25.77 -10.27
CA ILE A 289 0.25 -26.79 -11.34
C ILE A 289 1.45 -26.59 -12.25
N PHE A 290 1.73 -25.36 -12.69
CA PHE A 290 2.86 -25.09 -13.57
C PHE A 290 4.20 -25.30 -12.88
N CYS A 291 4.34 -24.97 -11.60
CA CYS A 291 5.58 -25.21 -10.86
C CYS A 291 5.88 -26.69 -10.65
N ILE A 292 4.85 -27.54 -10.54
CA ILE A 292 5.05 -29.00 -10.46
C ILE A 292 5.51 -29.56 -11.82
N SER A 293 4.99 -29.00 -12.93
CA SER A 293 5.30 -29.47 -14.27
C SER A 293 6.62 -28.88 -14.83
N PHE A 294 6.92 -27.64 -14.52
CA PHE A 294 8.08 -26.91 -15.06
C PHE A 294 8.73 -26.08 -13.95
N PHE A 295 9.95 -26.45 -13.56
CA PHE A 295 10.72 -25.74 -12.54
C PHE A 295 11.34 -24.45 -13.11
N HIS A 296 10.52 -23.41 -13.28
CA HIS A 296 10.97 -22.11 -13.82
C HIS A 296 10.26 -20.94 -13.12
N PRO A 297 10.95 -19.81 -12.84
CA PRO A 297 10.36 -18.67 -12.16
C PRO A 297 9.09 -18.12 -12.83
N LEU A 298 9.04 -18.06 -14.17
CA LEU A 298 7.86 -17.62 -14.90
C LEU A 298 6.61 -18.44 -14.58
N CYS A 299 6.78 -19.76 -14.35
CA CYS A 299 5.67 -20.64 -13.99
C CYS A 299 5.05 -20.31 -12.63
N PHE A 300 5.84 -19.73 -11.74
CA PHE A 300 5.36 -19.27 -10.42
C PHE A 300 4.73 -17.88 -10.51
N TYR A 301 5.39 -16.91 -11.15
CA TYR A 301 4.99 -15.52 -11.10
C TYR A 301 3.95 -15.12 -12.16
N LEU A 302 3.98 -15.70 -13.36
CA LEU A 302 3.09 -15.30 -14.45
C LEU A 302 1.61 -15.60 -14.18
N PRO A 303 1.21 -16.78 -13.62
CA PRO A 303 -0.19 -17.04 -13.33
C PRO A 303 -0.78 -16.13 -12.24
N VAL A 304 0.07 -15.49 -11.42
CA VAL A 304 -0.38 -14.50 -10.42
C VAL A 304 -0.98 -13.24 -11.07
N LEU A 305 -0.71 -12.99 -12.36
CA LEU A 305 -1.45 -11.98 -13.12
C LEU A 305 -2.97 -12.22 -13.11
N LEU A 306 -3.41 -13.48 -13.19
CA LEU A 306 -4.83 -13.83 -13.11
C LEU A 306 -5.42 -13.52 -11.74
N MET A 307 -4.65 -13.76 -10.68
CA MET A 307 -5.04 -13.45 -9.31
C MET A 307 -5.31 -11.95 -9.14
N THR A 308 -4.47 -11.10 -9.68
CA THR A 308 -4.58 -9.64 -9.53
C THR A 308 -5.52 -8.99 -10.53
N PHE A 309 -5.82 -9.68 -11.61
CA PHE A 309 -6.82 -9.28 -12.60
C PHE A 309 -8.26 -9.45 -12.06
N GLY A 310 -8.49 -10.46 -11.21
CA GLY A 310 -9.78 -10.74 -10.55
C GLY A 310 -10.03 -9.87 -9.35
#